data_ef917168060e99e81bfbe5ae6586119e
#
_entry.id   ef917168060e99e81bfbe5ae6586119e
#
_cell.length_a   1.000
_cell.length_b   1.000
_cell.length_c   1.000
_cell.angle_alpha   90.00
_cell.angle_beta   90.00
_cell.angle_gamma   90.00
#
_symmetry.space_group_name_H-M   'P 1'
#
loop_
_entity.id
_entity.type
_entity.pdbx_description
1 polymer ?
#
loop_
_entity_poly.entity_id
_entity_poly.type
_entity_poly.pdbx_seq_one_letter_code
_entity_poly.pdbx_strand_id
1 'polypeptide(L)'
;VTLVEADEYHRIRGNEVWNEAADTDKVVALIRATQYVDERWVFLSRTFNRSLPTDTPAGPQVLQFPRDTLYDRNGTDVKKSVPIEIKDATCEYGLEVLGDGTALTNLSTTPDQTDPKTVSYLREKVGSLESETRYDSSRGLRIRKSFPIADRIIIRSGYTRGTEGGVVR
;
A
#
# COMPACT_ATOMS: atom_id res chain seq x y z
N VAL A 1 -9.26 -10.71 -1.64
CA VAL A 1 -8.74 -11.48 -2.79
C VAL A 1 -8.57 -12.92 -2.35
N THR A 2 -9.04 -13.86 -3.16
CA THR A 2 -8.77 -15.30 -2.98
C THR A 2 -7.48 -15.69 -3.70
N LEU A 3 -6.89 -16.83 -3.31
CA LEU A 3 -5.69 -17.35 -3.98
C LEU A 3 -5.97 -17.60 -5.47
N VAL A 4 -7.14 -18.15 -5.80
CA VAL A 4 -7.53 -18.45 -7.20
C VAL A 4 -7.62 -17.17 -8.03
N GLU A 5 -8.20 -16.09 -7.48
CA GLU A 5 -8.26 -14.79 -8.16
C GLU A 5 -6.85 -14.21 -8.40
N ALA A 6 -5.96 -14.34 -7.42
CA ALA A 6 -4.59 -13.87 -7.53
C ALA A 6 -3.77 -14.69 -8.53
N ASP A 7 -3.92 -16.01 -8.52
CA ASP A 7 -3.25 -16.89 -9.49
C ASP A 7 -3.67 -16.56 -10.92
N GLU A 8 -4.95 -16.36 -11.18
CA GLU A 8 -5.44 -15.96 -12.49
C GLU A 8 -4.93 -14.58 -12.90
N TYR A 9 -4.91 -13.63 -11.96
CA TYR A 9 -4.37 -12.29 -12.17
C TYR A 9 -2.91 -12.32 -12.64
N HIS A 10 -2.07 -13.06 -11.94
CA HIS A 10 -0.64 -13.15 -12.24
C HIS A 10 -0.33 -14.04 -13.43
N ARG A 11 -1.10 -15.11 -13.64
CA ARG A 11 -0.97 -16.00 -14.80
C ARG A 11 -1.14 -15.22 -16.11
N ILE A 12 -2.18 -14.38 -16.20
CA ILE A 12 -2.45 -13.57 -17.40
C ILE A 12 -1.33 -12.57 -17.66
N ARG A 13 -0.65 -12.09 -16.61
CA ARG A 13 0.44 -11.11 -16.69
C ARG A 13 1.82 -11.73 -16.85
N GLY A 14 1.93 -13.06 -16.81
CA GLY A 14 3.21 -13.77 -16.95
C GLY A 14 4.16 -13.53 -15.80
N ASN A 15 3.65 -13.31 -14.59
CA ASN A 15 4.50 -13.09 -13.41
C ASN A 15 5.08 -14.40 -12.88
N GLU A 16 6.28 -14.76 -13.36
CA GLU A 16 6.94 -16.01 -13.03
C GLU A 16 7.19 -16.17 -11.52
N VAL A 17 7.64 -15.11 -10.85
CA VAL A 17 7.88 -15.12 -9.39
C VAL A 17 6.64 -15.58 -8.62
N TRP A 18 5.44 -15.14 -9.04
CA TRP A 18 4.20 -15.59 -8.44
C TRP A 18 3.89 -17.04 -8.80
N ASN A 19 4.00 -17.37 -10.08
CA ASN A 19 3.62 -18.70 -10.58
C ASN A 19 4.46 -19.82 -9.99
N GLU A 20 5.74 -19.57 -9.71
CA GLU A 20 6.69 -20.53 -9.15
C GLU A 20 6.63 -20.64 -7.62
N ALA A 21 6.03 -19.66 -6.93
CA ALA A 21 5.93 -19.64 -5.47
C ALA A 21 4.99 -20.74 -4.95
N ALA A 22 5.27 -21.24 -3.74
CA ALA A 22 4.39 -22.17 -3.06
C ALA A 22 3.07 -21.49 -2.63
N ASP A 23 1.97 -22.22 -2.66
CA ASP A 23 0.64 -21.68 -2.28
C ASP A 23 0.61 -21.11 -0.86
N THR A 24 1.36 -21.72 0.06
CA THR A 24 1.50 -21.20 1.44
C THR A 24 2.10 -19.80 1.46
N ASP A 25 3.12 -19.55 0.65
CA ASP A 25 3.81 -18.26 0.59
C ASP A 25 2.94 -17.21 -0.09
N LYS A 26 2.22 -17.60 -1.15
CA LYS A 26 1.22 -16.76 -1.81
C LYS A 26 0.12 -16.32 -0.85
N VAL A 27 -0.41 -17.23 -0.04
CA VAL A 27 -1.43 -16.90 0.97
C VAL A 27 -0.89 -15.91 2.00
N VAL A 28 0.31 -16.13 2.51
CA VAL A 28 0.96 -15.21 3.45
C VAL A 28 1.17 -13.84 2.81
N ALA A 29 1.61 -13.81 1.55
CA ALA A 29 1.80 -12.58 0.80
C ALA A 29 0.49 -11.79 0.64
N LEU A 30 -0.61 -12.47 0.30
CA LEU A 30 -1.93 -11.82 0.17
C LEU A 30 -2.45 -11.28 1.49
N ILE A 31 -2.24 -11.99 2.60
CA ILE A 31 -2.63 -11.51 3.94
C ILE A 31 -1.86 -10.23 4.27
N ARG A 32 -0.54 -10.22 4.09
CA ARG A 32 0.30 -9.04 4.33
C ARG A 32 -0.08 -7.88 3.41
N ALA A 33 -0.32 -8.16 2.13
CA ALA A 33 -0.75 -7.16 1.17
C ALA A 33 -2.11 -6.53 1.57
N THR A 34 -3.06 -7.34 2.03
CA THR A 34 -4.36 -6.84 2.51
C THR A 34 -4.20 -5.92 3.72
N GLN A 35 -3.41 -6.32 4.70
CA GLN A 35 -3.10 -5.48 5.87
C GLN A 35 -2.44 -4.17 5.47
N TYR A 36 -1.49 -4.23 4.55
CA TYR A 36 -0.81 -3.05 4.05
C TYR A 36 -1.75 -2.08 3.34
N VAL A 37 -2.66 -2.58 2.51
CA VAL A 37 -3.70 -1.75 1.85
C VAL A 37 -4.57 -1.05 2.90
N ASP A 38 -4.99 -1.78 3.93
CA ASP A 38 -5.85 -1.26 5.00
C ASP A 38 -5.16 -0.18 5.84
N GLU A 39 -3.86 -0.31 6.08
CA GLU A 39 -3.07 0.64 6.87
C GLU A 39 -2.61 1.86 6.07
N ARG A 40 -2.32 1.66 4.80
CA ARG A 40 -1.73 2.71 3.95
C ARG A 40 -2.76 3.71 3.44
N TRP A 41 -3.95 3.22 3.10
CA TRP A 41 -4.92 3.99 2.34
C TRP A 41 -6.13 4.41 3.18
N VAL A 42 -6.53 5.67 3.05
CA VAL A 42 -7.77 6.17 3.62
C VAL A 42 -8.83 6.16 2.52
N PHE A 43 -9.75 5.23 2.60
CA PHE A 43 -10.79 5.08 1.59
C PHE A 43 -11.99 5.99 1.88
N LEU A 44 -12.68 6.39 0.81
CA LEU A 44 -13.94 7.12 0.87
C LEU A 44 -15.05 6.25 1.46
N SER A 45 -16.12 6.89 1.96
CA SER A 45 -17.26 6.20 2.54
C SER A 45 -16.95 5.45 3.86
N ARG A 46 -17.92 4.72 4.40
CA ARG A 46 -17.83 3.96 5.66
C ARG A 46 -17.67 2.47 5.38
N THR A 47 -17.07 1.74 6.32
CA THR A 47 -17.12 0.28 6.33
C THR A 47 -18.57 -0.18 6.50
N PHE A 48 -18.96 -1.20 5.74
CA PHE A 48 -20.36 -1.64 5.66
C PHE A 48 -20.90 -2.11 7.01
N ASN A 49 -20.16 -2.92 7.74
CA ASN A 49 -20.61 -3.57 8.97
C ASN A 49 -20.10 -2.89 10.27
N ARG A 50 -19.65 -1.65 10.21
CA ARG A 50 -19.13 -0.96 11.42
C ARG A 50 -20.21 -0.75 12.51
N SER A 51 -21.49 -0.72 12.11
CA SER A 51 -22.62 -0.47 13.01
C SER A 51 -23.29 -1.75 13.51
N LEU A 52 -22.80 -2.94 13.13
CA LEU A 52 -23.36 -4.18 13.66
C LEU A 52 -22.97 -4.31 15.12
N PRO A 53 -23.94 -4.71 15.99
CA PRO A 53 -23.67 -5.03 17.38
C PRO A 53 -22.59 -6.12 17.48
N THR A 54 -21.76 -6.07 18.51
CA THR A 54 -20.69 -7.04 18.77
C THR A 54 -21.18 -8.47 18.99
N ASP A 55 -22.46 -8.63 19.27
CA ASP A 55 -23.15 -9.91 19.49
C ASP A 55 -23.71 -10.54 18.22
N THR A 56 -23.59 -9.88 17.05
CA THR A 56 -23.90 -10.53 15.78
C THR A 56 -22.87 -11.62 15.45
N PRO A 57 -23.29 -12.77 14.90
CA PRO A 57 -22.37 -13.87 14.56
C PRO A 57 -21.22 -13.48 13.64
N ALA A 58 -21.42 -12.42 12.83
CA ALA A 58 -20.39 -11.89 11.93
C ALA A 58 -19.41 -10.91 12.62
N GLY A 59 -19.73 -10.40 13.82
CA GLY A 59 -18.92 -9.40 14.51
C GLY A 59 -18.76 -8.07 13.75
N PRO A 60 -18.01 -7.11 14.30
CA PRO A 60 -17.67 -5.88 13.58
C PRO A 60 -16.69 -6.18 12.44
N GLN A 61 -16.86 -5.48 11.33
CA GLN A 61 -15.95 -5.59 10.19
C GLN A 61 -14.55 -5.07 10.58
N VAL A 62 -13.55 -5.92 10.45
CA VAL A 62 -12.14 -5.61 10.77
C VAL A 62 -11.44 -4.94 9.58
N LEU A 63 -11.68 -5.46 8.36
CA LEU A 63 -11.05 -4.95 7.15
C LEU A 63 -11.77 -3.72 6.60
N GLN A 64 -11.05 -2.91 5.82
CA GLN A 64 -11.57 -1.70 5.21
C GLN A 64 -12.68 -1.95 4.19
N PHE A 65 -12.73 -3.12 3.55
CA PHE A 65 -13.76 -3.51 2.60
C PHE A 65 -14.59 -4.71 3.09
N PRO A 66 -15.87 -4.83 2.68
CA PRO A 66 -16.64 -3.95 1.80
C PRO A 66 -17.03 -2.62 2.44
N ARG A 67 -17.40 -1.62 1.61
CA ARG A 67 -17.80 -0.28 2.06
C ARG A 67 -19.24 0.01 1.66
N ASP A 68 -19.88 0.86 2.45
CA ASP A 68 -21.24 1.34 2.16
C ASP A 68 -21.19 2.59 1.29
N THR A 69 -22.09 2.70 0.31
CA THR A 69 -22.22 3.89 -0.56
C THR A 69 -20.89 4.34 -1.22
N LEU A 70 -20.08 3.39 -1.68
CA LEU A 70 -18.87 3.67 -2.43
C LEU A 70 -19.20 3.78 -3.93
N TYR A 71 -18.75 4.86 -4.54
CA TYR A 71 -18.93 5.10 -5.98
C TYR A 71 -17.58 5.08 -6.68
N ASP A 72 -17.56 4.53 -7.88
CA ASP A 72 -16.40 4.59 -8.75
C ASP A 72 -16.22 6.01 -9.34
N ARG A 73 -15.16 6.19 -10.12
CA ARG A 73 -14.85 7.45 -10.80
C ARG A 73 -15.96 7.92 -11.73
N ASN A 74 -16.82 7.02 -12.22
CA ASN A 74 -17.93 7.33 -13.12
C ASN A 74 -19.24 7.55 -12.35
N GLY A 75 -19.22 7.48 -11.03
CA GLY A 75 -20.41 7.63 -10.19
C GLY A 75 -21.24 6.35 -10.08
N THR A 76 -20.70 5.19 -10.45
CA THR A 76 -21.39 3.90 -10.33
C THR A 76 -21.20 3.33 -8.93
N ASP A 77 -22.30 2.89 -8.30
CA ASP A 77 -22.27 2.27 -6.98
C ASP A 77 -21.56 0.89 -7.03
N VAL A 78 -20.55 0.71 -6.22
CA VAL A 78 -19.76 -0.53 -6.10
C VAL A 78 -20.53 -1.66 -5.37
N LYS A 79 -21.77 -1.39 -4.92
CA LYS A 79 -22.71 -2.39 -4.38
C LYS A 79 -22.16 -3.23 -3.23
N LYS A 80 -21.49 -2.61 -2.26
CA LYS A 80 -20.99 -3.27 -1.04
C LYS A 80 -20.09 -4.48 -1.32
N SER A 81 -19.34 -4.43 -2.41
CA SER A 81 -18.34 -5.46 -2.78
C SER A 81 -16.92 -4.92 -2.62
N VAL A 82 -15.94 -5.79 -2.76
CA VAL A 82 -14.54 -5.38 -2.92
C VAL A 82 -14.31 -5.06 -4.39
N PRO A 83 -13.99 -3.80 -4.75
CA PRO A 83 -13.76 -3.41 -6.13
C PRO A 83 -12.62 -4.21 -6.76
N ILE A 84 -12.69 -4.41 -8.07
CA ILE A 84 -11.67 -5.14 -8.83
C ILE A 84 -10.31 -4.44 -8.70
N GLU A 85 -10.27 -3.13 -8.72
CA GLU A 85 -9.05 -2.33 -8.60
C GLU A 85 -8.35 -2.54 -7.25
N ILE A 86 -9.12 -2.73 -6.18
CA ILE A 86 -8.55 -3.03 -4.86
C ILE A 86 -8.00 -4.46 -4.83
N LYS A 87 -8.68 -5.41 -5.49
CA LYS A 87 -8.19 -6.78 -5.63
C LYS A 87 -6.90 -6.81 -6.46
N ASP A 88 -6.86 -6.11 -7.59
CA ASP A 88 -5.69 -6.03 -8.47
C ASP A 88 -4.50 -5.40 -7.75
N ALA A 89 -4.73 -4.30 -7.04
CA ALA A 89 -3.67 -3.66 -6.24
C ALA A 89 -3.16 -4.58 -5.13
N THR A 90 -4.04 -5.34 -4.48
CA THR A 90 -3.64 -6.31 -3.45
C THR A 90 -2.78 -7.43 -4.06
N CYS A 91 -3.08 -7.88 -5.28
CA CYS A 91 -2.24 -8.85 -5.99
C CYS A 91 -0.85 -8.28 -6.26
N GLU A 92 -0.75 -7.04 -6.76
CA GLU A 92 0.54 -6.39 -7.02
C GLU A 92 1.37 -6.20 -5.72
N TYR A 93 0.75 -5.78 -4.62
CA TYR A 93 1.44 -5.74 -3.33
C TYR A 93 1.87 -7.14 -2.86
N GLY A 94 1.07 -8.18 -3.13
CA GLY A 94 1.42 -9.56 -2.83
C GLY A 94 2.65 -10.03 -3.60
N LEU A 95 2.77 -9.66 -4.87
CA LEU A 95 3.95 -9.95 -5.68
C LEU A 95 5.22 -9.30 -5.09
N GLU A 96 5.13 -8.06 -4.61
CA GLU A 96 6.25 -7.37 -3.95
C GLU A 96 6.70 -8.09 -2.67
N VAL A 97 5.76 -8.66 -1.91
CA VAL A 97 6.08 -9.46 -0.71
C VAL A 97 6.81 -10.74 -1.07
N LEU A 98 6.44 -11.40 -2.17
CA LEU A 98 7.12 -12.62 -2.64
C LEU A 98 8.53 -12.31 -3.16
N GLY A 99 8.71 -11.17 -3.85
CA GLY A 99 10.02 -10.74 -4.35
C GLY A 99 10.97 -10.28 -3.25
N ASP A 100 10.45 -9.57 -2.27
CA ASP A 100 11.17 -9.09 -1.08
C ASP A 100 10.26 -9.26 0.15
N GLY A 101 10.48 -10.33 0.92
CA GLY A 101 9.66 -10.66 2.10
C GLY A 101 9.56 -9.54 3.14
N THR A 102 10.41 -8.51 3.04
CA THR A 102 10.41 -7.33 3.90
C THR A 102 9.80 -6.09 3.25
N ALA A 103 9.42 -6.18 1.96
CA ALA A 103 8.98 -5.00 1.19
C ALA A 103 7.88 -4.19 1.85
N LEU A 104 6.89 -4.85 2.46
CA LEU A 104 5.77 -4.21 3.14
C LEU A 104 5.99 -4.03 4.65
N THR A 105 6.97 -4.74 5.25
CA THR A 105 7.27 -4.61 6.68
C THR A 105 8.18 -3.43 6.98
N ASN A 106 8.85 -2.89 5.97
CA ASN A 106 9.64 -1.67 6.09
C ASN A 106 8.77 -0.40 6.17
N LEU A 107 7.69 -0.46 6.94
CA LEU A 107 7.19 0.69 7.70
C LEU A 107 8.19 1.06 8.79
N SER A 108 9.49 0.77 8.56
CA SER A 108 10.54 1.14 9.47
C SER A 108 10.47 2.64 9.70
N THR A 109 10.17 2.98 10.92
CA THR A 109 10.24 4.36 11.42
C THR A 109 11.69 4.83 11.54
N THR A 110 12.66 3.96 11.24
CA THR A 110 14.06 4.33 11.14
C THR A 110 14.33 4.84 9.72
N PRO A 111 14.68 6.12 9.57
CA PRO A 111 15.18 6.62 8.31
C PRO A 111 16.33 5.73 7.86
N ASP A 112 16.28 5.23 6.63
CA ASP A 112 17.44 4.57 6.05
C ASP A 112 18.58 5.59 6.05
N GLN A 113 19.60 5.33 6.87
CA GLN A 113 20.76 6.22 6.99
C GLN A 113 21.56 6.30 5.67
N THR A 114 21.24 5.46 4.70
CA THR A 114 21.84 5.47 3.37
C THR A 114 21.09 6.37 2.39
N ASP A 115 19.89 6.86 2.71
CA ASP A 115 19.21 7.83 1.86
C ASP A 115 19.89 9.21 2.06
N PRO A 116 20.53 9.76 1.03
CA PRO A 116 21.18 11.06 1.11
C PRO A 116 20.23 12.20 1.52
N LYS A 117 18.92 12.00 1.44
CA LYS A 117 17.91 12.96 1.90
C LYS A 117 17.70 12.95 3.42
N THR A 118 18.22 11.96 4.14
CA THR A 118 18.17 11.90 5.60
C THR A 118 19.39 12.50 6.28
N VAL A 119 20.43 12.84 5.52
CA VAL A 119 21.63 13.51 6.05
C VAL A 119 21.29 14.98 6.30
N SER A 120 21.23 15.37 7.57
CA SER A 120 20.93 16.76 7.94
C SER A 120 22.09 17.73 7.65
N TYR A 121 23.29 17.19 7.51
CA TYR A 121 24.50 17.98 7.26
C TYR A 121 25.59 17.09 6.67
N LEU A 122 26.08 17.46 5.50
CA LEU A 122 27.26 16.85 4.88
C LEU A 122 28.27 17.95 4.55
N ARG A 123 29.47 17.82 5.07
CA ARG A 123 30.60 18.71 4.75
C ARG A 123 31.74 17.88 4.18
N GLU A 124 32.07 18.15 2.95
CA GLU A 124 33.19 17.51 2.28
C GLU A 124 34.26 18.57 1.99
N LYS A 125 35.51 18.27 2.33
CA LYS A 125 36.66 19.12 2.06
C LYS A 125 37.73 18.33 1.30
N VAL A 126 38.00 18.78 0.08
CA VAL A 126 39.05 18.20 -0.76
C VAL A 126 40.02 19.35 -1.13
N GLY A 127 41.13 19.42 -0.42
CA GLY A 127 42.10 20.49 -0.61
C GLY A 127 41.55 21.88 -0.23
N SER A 128 41.53 22.81 -1.18
CA SER A 128 40.96 24.15 -1.01
C SER A 128 39.45 24.22 -1.36
N LEU A 129 38.87 23.14 -1.86
CA LEU A 129 37.46 23.09 -2.19
C LEU A 129 36.66 22.53 -1.00
N GLU A 130 35.67 23.27 -0.57
CA GLU A 130 34.78 22.92 0.50
C GLU A 130 33.35 22.94 -0.04
N SER A 131 32.64 21.83 0.08
CA SER A 131 31.22 21.71 -0.26
C SER A 131 30.43 21.43 1.01
N GLU A 132 29.42 22.24 1.26
CA GLU A 132 28.51 22.12 2.39
C GLU A 132 27.11 21.93 1.86
N THR A 133 26.50 20.79 2.20
CA THR A 133 25.12 20.49 1.86
C THR A 133 24.31 20.35 3.13
N ARG A 134 23.30 21.20 3.30
CA ARG A 134 22.36 21.16 4.42
C ARG A 134 21.00 20.66 3.93
N TYR A 135 20.47 19.67 4.62
CA TYR A 135 19.10 19.22 4.42
C TYR A 135 18.26 19.67 5.60
N ASP A 136 17.09 20.24 5.35
CA ASP A 136 16.17 20.65 6.40
C ASP A 136 15.57 19.40 7.08
N SER A 137 16.07 19.07 8.25
CA SER A 137 15.62 17.94 9.08
C SER A 137 14.39 18.27 9.92
N SER A 138 13.87 19.50 9.86
CA SER A 138 12.78 19.95 10.72
C SER A 138 11.42 19.32 10.43
N ARG A 139 11.31 18.64 9.28
CA ARG A 139 10.15 17.83 8.94
C ARG A 139 10.63 16.42 8.60
N GLY A 140 10.59 15.53 9.57
CA GLY A 140 10.75 14.11 9.32
C GLY A 140 9.68 13.63 8.32
N LEU A 141 9.92 13.88 7.05
CA LEU A 141 9.14 13.31 5.98
C LEU A 141 9.33 11.80 6.07
N ARG A 142 8.34 11.12 6.61
CA ARG A 142 8.27 9.67 6.52
C ARG A 142 8.08 9.33 5.05
N ILE A 143 9.19 9.12 4.34
CA ILE A 143 9.15 8.65 2.95
C ILE A 143 8.70 7.20 3.02
N ARG A 144 7.42 6.97 2.71
CA ARG A 144 6.91 5.62 2.56
C ARG A 144 7.45 5.05 1.25
N LYS A 145 7.89 3.79 1.29
CA LYS A 145 8.29 3.07 0.07
C LYS A 145 7.13 3.17 -0.94
N SER A 146 7.44 3.53 -2.17
CA SER A 146 6.48 3.62 -3.25
C SER A 146 6.44 2.31 -4.02
N PHE A 147 5.25 1.84 -4.34
CA PHE A 147 4.99 0.68 -5.19
C PHE A 147 4.23 1.17 -6.43
N PRO A 148 4.95 1.62 -7.47
CA PRO A 148 4.35 2.44 -8.53
C PRO A 148 3.17 1.81 -9.24
N ILE A 149 3.17 0.48 -9.42
CA ILE A 149 2.08 -0.23 -10.10
C ILE A 149 0.86 -0.29 -9.19
N ALA A 150 1.00 -0.86 -7.99
CA ALA A 150 -0.09 -1.04 -7.03
C ALA A 150 -0.66 0.31 -6.58
N ASP A 151 0.22 1.28 -6.23
CA ASP A 151 -0.19 2.63 -5.82
C ASP A 151 -1.01 3.32 -6.92
N ARG A 152 -0.59 3.20 -8.18
CA ARG A 152 -1.29 3.79 -9.33
C ARG A 152 -2.69 3.21 -9.53
N ILE A 153 -2.87 1.90 -9.33
CA ILE A 153 -4.18 1.25 -9.43
C ILE A 153 -5.13 1.87 -8.42
N ILE A 154 -4.72 1.98 -7.14
CA ILE A 154 -5.56 2.55 -6.08
C ILE A 154 -5.85 4.04 -6.32
N ILE A 155 -4.85 4.82 -6.70
CA ILE A 155 -5.04 6.26 -6.98
C ILE A 155 -6.02 6.47 -8.14
N ARG A 156 -5.90 5.66 -9.18
CA ARG A 156 -6.76 5.76 -10.37
C ARG A 156 -8.19 5.34 -10.12
N SER A 157 -8.44 4.46 -9.16
CA SER A 157 -9.79 4.00 -8.83
C SER A 157 -10.70 5.14 -8.35
N GLY A 158 -10.12 6.16 -7.72
CA GLY A 158 -10.89 7.26 -7.14
C GLY A 158 -11.51 6.92 -5.79
N TYR A 159 -11.21 5.76 -5.20
CA TYR A 159 -11.79 5.32 -3.93
C TYR A 159 -11.12 5.92 -2.70
N THR A 160 -10.01 6.61 -2.85
CA THR A 160 -9.23 7.17 -1.74
C THR A 160 -9.43 8.68 -1.60
N ARG A 161 -9.33 9.17 -0.37
CA ARG A 161 -9.21 10.60 -0.11
C ARG A 161 -7.80 11.03 -0.42
N GLY A 162 -7.48 11.32 -1.67
CA GLY A 162 -6.16 11.81 -2.09
C GLY A 162 -4.99 11.14 -1.38
N THR A 163 -4.03 10.67 -2.11
CA THR A 163 -2.76 10.29 -1.49
C THR A 163 -2.05 11.56 -1.10
N GLU A 164 -2.09 11.91 0.14
CA GLU A 164 -1.13 12.88 0.62
C GLU A 164 0.28 12.26 0.73
N GLY A 165 0.91 12.08 -0.43
CA GLY A 165 2.32 12.37 -0.58
C GLY A 165 2.48 13.85 -0.89
N GLY A 166 1.60 14.70 -0.43
CA GLY A 166 1.57 16.13 -0.66
C GLY A 166 1.28 16.86 0.64
N VAL A 167 2.26 17.62 1.07
CA VAL A 167 2.24 18.70 2.03
C VAL A 167 0.81 19.10 2.43
N VAL A 168 0.40 18.76 3.66
CA VAL A 168 -0.68 19.47 4.34
C VAL A 168 -0.17 20.89 4.56
N ARG A 169 -0.82 21.85 3.89
CA ARG A 169 -0.67 23.27 4.18
C ARG A 169 -1.45 23.62 5.43
#